data_6608cc0201f8b63792683b12a59498f2
#
_entry.id   6608cc0201f8b63792683b12a59498f2
#
_cell.length_a   1.000
_cell.length_b   1.000
_cell.length_c   1.000
_cell.angle_alpha   90.00
_cell.angle_beta   90.00
_cell.angle_gamma   90.00
#
_symmetry.space_group_name_H-M   'P 1'
#
loop_
_entity.id
_entity.type
_entity.pdbx_description
1 polymer ?
#
loop_
_entity_poly.entity_id
_entity_poly.type
_entity_poly.pdbx_seq_one_letter_code
_entity_poly.pdbx_strand_id
1 'polypeptide(L)'
;MRSQRLPADAPHPLGELLRQWRARRGFSQLQLAAEVGVSQRHLGFIEVGRSEPSRALVLGLARALDIPLRERNALLLAAGYAPLYADPAWDADEMRVVRRALDRLLRQHEPFPALVMDRHWNVLHTNAAAPRLFGRFVDLASRPRPRNLLHLVFDPDGLRPHIANWHEVARGLFERIAREAVGGVIDERMRRLLDELRRYPDVDTGWQHAEPVGAGPVIPVTFALGGESFSYFSMVSTVGTPSAVAAQELRVECMFAADDATQARHADVFGDDAAP
;
A
#
# COMPACT_ATOMS: atom_id res chain seq x y z
N MET A 1 -30.35 19.04 -24.39
CA MET A 1 -29.40 17.95 -24.65
C MET A 1 -30.06 16.62 -24.25
N ARG A 2 -30.30 15.72 -25.20
CA ARG A 2 -30.95 14.43 -24.94
C ARG A 2 -29.93 13.51 -24.29
N SER A 3 -30.23 13.07 -23.05
CA SER A 3 -29.50 12.01 -22.36
C SER A 3 -29.53 10.76 -23.26
N GLN A 4 -28.38 10.32 -23.74
CA GLN A 4 -28.25 9.02 -24.40
C GLN A 4 -28.48 7.93 -23.34
N ARG A 5 -29.63 7.27 -23.41
CA ARG A 5 -29.86 6.02 -22.66
C ARG A 5 -28.91 4.95 -23.20
N LEU A 6 -28.04 4.46 -22.35
CA LEU A 6 -27.24 3.28 -22.64
C LEU A 6 -28.15 2.07 -22.96
N PRO A 7 -27.70 1.13 -23.81
CA PRO A 7 -28.45 -0.10 -24.09
C PRO A 7 -28.79 -0.83 -22.79
N ALA A 8 -29.96 -1.45 -22.72
CA ALA A 8 -30.49 -2.12 -21.51
C ALA A 8 -29.62 -3.28 -20.99
N ASP A 9 -28.64 -3.76 -21.74
CA ASP A 9 -27.74 -4.87 -21.41
C ASP A 9 -26.30 -4.44 -21.08
N ALA A 10 -25.96 -3.14 -21.10
CA ALA A 10 -24.64 -2.71 -20.65
C ALA A 10 -24.56 -2.76 -19.12
N PRO A 11 -23.51 -3.38 -18.52
CA PRO A 11 -23.37 -3.42 -17.08
C PRO A 11 -23.33 -2.00 -16.51
N HIS A 12 -24.20 -1.71 -15.53
CA HIS A 12 -24.26 -0.39 -14.90
C HIS A 12 -23.00 -0.20 -14.03
N PRO A 13 -22.17 0.81 -14.26
CA PRO A 13 -20.85 0.93 -13.61
C PRO A 13 -20.90 0.85 -12.08
N LEU A 14 -21.87 1.52 -11.44
CA LEU A 14 -22.08 1.44 -9.99
C LEU A 14 -22.46 0.03 -9.55
N GLY A 15 -23.38 -0.61 -10.27
CA GLY A 15 -23.88 -1.94 -9.92
C GLY A 15 -22.79 -3.01 -10.01
N GLU A 16 -21.90 -2.89 -10.98
CA GLU A 16 -20.75 -3.77 -11.13
C GLU A 16 -19.76 -3.61 -9.97
N LEU A 17 -19.40 -2.37 -9.65
CA LEU A 17 -18.51 -2.06 -8.52
C LEU A 17 -19.10 -2.58 -7.19
N LEU A 18 -20.38 -2.36 -6.93
CA LEU A 18 -21.04 -2.85 -5.72
C LEU A 18 -21.04 -4.37 -5.62
N ARG A 19 -21.34 -5.09 -6.71
CA ARG A 19 -21.29 -6.57 -6.74
C ARG A 19 -19.89 -7.09 -6.47
N GLN A 20 -18.86 -6.48 -7.07
CA GLN A 20 -17.47 -6.85 -6.85
C GLN A 20 -17.08 -6.67 -5.38
N TRP A 21 -17.39 -5.52 -4.77
CA TRP A 21 -17.08 -5.26 -3.36
C TRP A 21 -17.86 -6.20 -2.43
N ARG A 22 -19.14 -6.40 -2.69
CA ARG A 22 -19.99 -7.32 -1.92
C ARG A 22 -19.44 -8.75 -1.96
N ALA A 23 -19.10 -9.25 -3.14
CA ALA A 23 -18.53 -10.59 -3.30
C ALA A 23 -17.20 -10.73 -2.55
N ARG A 24 -16.31 -9.72 -2.63
CA ARG A 24 -15.01 -9.70 -1.91
C ARG A 24 -15.18 -9.74 -0.39
N ARG A 25 -16.20 -9.06 0.14
CA ARG A 25 -16.50 -9.04 1.58
C ARG A 25 -17.35 -10.21 2.03
N GLY A 26 -17.72 -11.13 1.13
CA GLY A 26 -18.53 -12.30 1.43
C GLY A 26 -19.99 -11.99 1.80
N PHE A 27 -20.51 -10.80 1.46
CA PHE A 27 -21.90 -10.44 1.73
C PHE A 27 -22.84 -11.01 0.67
N SER A 28 -23.94 -11.61 1.10
CA SER A 28 -25.11 -11.79 0.23
C SER A 28 -25.85 -10.47 0.03
N GLN A 29 -26.67 -10.36 -1.02
CA GLN A 29 -27.53 -9.17 -1.19
C GLN A 29 -28.44 -8.93 0.03
N LEU A 30 -28.98 -10.01 0.62
CA LEU A 30 -29.85 -9.93 1.78
C LEU A 30 -29.13 -9.33 2.99
N GLN A 31 -27.92 -9.82 3.28
CA GLN A 31 -27.10 -9.33 4.40
C GLN A 31 -26.73 -7.86 4.23
N LEU A 32 -26.23 -7.46 3.03
CA LEU A 32 -25.85 -6.07 2.79
C LEU A 32 -27.07 -5.13 2.82
N ALA A 33 -28.23 -5.57 2.29
CA ALA A 33 -29.47 -4.78 2.34
C ALA A 33 -29.95 -4.55 3.78
N ALA A 34 -29.87 -5.58 4.63
CA ALA A 34 -30.21 -5.49 6.05
C ALA A 34 -29.25 -4.53 6.79
N GLU A 35 -27.95 -4.61 6.52
CA GLU A 35 -26.92 -3.75 7.14
C GLU A 35 -27.14 -2.26 6.86
N VAL A 36 -27.61 -1.92 5.66
CA VAL A 36 -27.84 -0.51 5.28
C VAL A 36 -29.32 -0.08 5.39
N GLY A 37 -30.20 -0.94 5.90
CA GLY A 37 -31.60 -0.63 6.15
C GLY A 37 -32.48 -0.50 4.90
N VAL A 38 -32.19 -1.24 3.82
CA VAL A 38 -33.01 -1.28 2.60
C VAL A 38 -33.53 -2.70 2.31
N SER A 39 -34.52 -2.84 1.41
CA SER A 39 -34.94 -4.17 0.99
C SER A 39 -33.93 -4.81 0.03
N GLN A 40 -33.80 -6.15 0.08
CA GLN A 40 -32.98 -6.90 -0.88
C GLN A 40 -33.35 -6.58 -2.33
N ARG A 41 -34.67 -6.45 -2.62
CA ARG A 41 -35.14 -6.08 -3.96
C ARG A 41 -34.62 -4.72 -4.42
N HIS A 42 -34.60 -3.73 -3.50
CA HIS A 42 -34.07 -2.40 -3.82
C HIS A 42 -32.56 -2.46 -4.12
N LEU A 43 -31.77 -3.16 -3.29
CA LEU A 43 -30.34 -3.37 -3.55
C LEU A 43 -30.14 -4.10 -4.90
N GLY A 44 -30.93 -5.13 -5.19
CA GLY A 44 -30.90 -5.81 -6.49
C GLY A 44 -31.16 -4.87 -7.66
N PHE A 45 -32.11 -3.94 -7.53
CA PHE A 45 -32.38 -2.94 -8.58
C PHE A 45 -31.23 -1.95 -8.77
N ILE A 46 -30.54 -1.55 -7.69
CA ILE A 46 -29.33 -0.71 -7.77
C ILE A 46 -28.23 -1.47 -8.51
N GLU A 47 -27.96 -2.73 -8.15
CA GLU A 47 -26.92 -3.55 -8.76
C GLU A 47 -27.14 -3.83 -10.26
N VAL A 48 -28.40 -3.83 -10.74
CA VAL A 48 -28.72 -3.98 -12.17
C VAL A 48 -28.98 -2.64 -12.88
N GLY A 49 -28.82 -1.50 -12.18
CA GLY A 49 -29.01 -0.18 -12.78
C GLY A 49 -30.45 0.23 -13.02
N ARG A 50 -31.43 -0.45 -12.37
CA ARG A 50 -32.88 -0.11 -12.46
C ARG A 50 -33.31 0.93 -11.44
N SER A 51 -32.47 1.24 -10.47
CA SER A 51 -32.73 2.25 -9.44
C SER A 51 -31.47 3.04 -9.17
N GLU A 52 -31.61 4.36 -9.06
CA GLU A 52 -30.52 5.28 -8.69
C GLU A 52 -30.54 5.45 -7.15
N PRO A 53 -29.47 5.07 -6.44
CA PRO A 53 -29.39 5.26 -5.00
C PRO A 53 -29.09 6.72 -4.65
N SER A 54 -29.60 7.19 -3.52
CA SER A 54 -29.20 8.49 -2.97
C SER A 54 -27.72 8.47 -2.59
N ARG A 55 -27.07 9.67 -2.54
CA ARG A 55 -25.68 9.83 -2.09
C ARG A 55 -25.47 9.21 -0.70
N ALA A 56 -26.44 9.40 0.22
CA ALA A 56 -26.37 8.83 1.57
C ALA A 56 -26.36 7.29 1.54
N LEU A 57 -27.16 6.66 0.67
CA LEU A 57 -27.18 5.20 0.51
C LEU A 57 -25.89 4.68 -0.09
N VAL A 58 -25.31 5.35 -1.12
CA VAL A 58 -24.00 4.98 -1.68
C VAL A 58 -22.93 4.99 -0.59
N LEU A 59 -22.89 6.03 0.25
CA LEU A 59 -21.94 6.14 1.38
C LEU A 59 -22.24 5.10 2.48
N GLY A 60 -23.50 4.76 2.71
CA GLY A 60 -23.91 3.70 3.64
C GLY A 60 -23.39 2.34 3.18
N LEU A 61 -23.64 1.99 1.92
CA LEU A 61 -23.12 0.76 1.27
C LEU A 61 -21.60 0.70 1.33
N ALA A 62 -20.94 1.82 1.03
CA ALA A 62 -19.47 1.89 1.06
C ALA A 62 -18.91 1.70 2.49
N ARG A 63 -19.60 2.17 3.53
CA ARG A 63 -19.22 1.93 4.93
C ARG A 63 -19.45 0.48 5.35
N ALA A 64 -20.63 -0.07 5.05
CA ALA A 64 -20.96 -1.45 5.38
C ALA A 64 -19.99 -2.46 4.75
N LEU A 65 -19.50 -2.16 3.55
CA LEU A 65 -18.51 -2.97 2.83
C LEU A 65 -17.05 -2.62 3.16
N ASP A 66 -16.81 -1.70 4.11
CA ASP A 66 -15.48 -1.22 4.45
C ASP A 66 -14.64 -0.87 3.21
N ILE A 67 -15.23 -0.09 2.29
CA ILE A 67 -14.58 0.33 1.05
C ILE A 67 -13.62 1.49 1.37
N PRO A 68 -12.35 1.46 0.91
CA PRO A 68 -11.40 2.55 1.09
C PRO A 68 -11.86 3.87 0.45
N LEU A 69 -11.34 5.01 0.94
CA LEU A 69 -11.83 6.34 0.56
C LEU A 69 -11.72 6.65 -0.93
N ARG A 70 -10.64 6.21 -1.59
CA ARG A 70 -10.47 6.37 -3.04
C ARG A 70 -11.57 5.67 -3.82
N GLU A 71 -11.85 4.45 -3.44
CA GLU A 71 -12.86 3.60 -4.07
C GLU A 71 -14.28 4.06 -3.72
N ARG A 72 -14.48 4.73 -2.56
CA ARG A 72 -15.76 5.44 -2.27
C ARG A 72 -15.98 6.59 -3.23
N ASN A 73 -14.91 7.33 -3.58
CA ASN A 73 -15.00 8.36 -4.62
C ASN A 73 -15.37 7.77 -5.98
N ALA A 74 -14.79 6.60 -6.34
CA ALA A 74 -15.15 5.90 -7.58
C ALA A 74 -16.62 5.46 -7.59
N LEU A 75 -17.15 4.96 -6.46
CA LEU A 75 -18.59 4.64 -6.33
C LEU A 75 -19.48 5.86 -6.46
N LEU A 76 -19.09 6.99 -5.83
CA LEU A 76 -19.82 8.24 -5.94
C LEU A 76 -19.87 8.73 -7.39
N LEU A 77 -18.73 8.73 -8.09
CA LEU A 77 -18.66 9.09 -9.52
C LEU A 77 -19.53 8.18 -10.38
N ALA A 78 -19.47 6.86 -10.16
CA ALA A 78 -20.28 5.89 -10.89
C ALA A 78 -21.79 6.06 -10.62
N ALA A 79 -22.16 6.63 -9.47
CA ALA A 79 -23.54 6.99 -9.11
C ALA A 79 -23.94 8.41 -9.56
N GLY A 80 -23.08 9.13 -10.30
CA GLY A 80 -23.35 10.49 -10.77
C GLY A 80 -23.11 11.59 -9.72
N TYR A 81 -22.46 11.29 -8.61
CA TYR A 81 -22.13 12.27 -7.55
C TYR A 81 -20.68 12.75 -7.64
N ALA A 82 -20.43 13.97 -7.19
CA ALA A 82 -19.07 14.48 -7.03
C ALA A 82 -18.31 13.70 -5.94
N PRO A 83 -16.98 13.52 -6.10
CA PRO A 83 -16.12 12.95 -5.05
C PRO A 83 -16.28 13.70 -3.72
N LEU A 84 -16.16 12.99 -2.62
CA LEU A 84 -16.28 13.53 -1.27
C LEU A 84 -14.94 13.66 -0.57
N TYR A 85 -14.06 12.69 -0.78
CA TYR A 85 -12.79 12.58 -0.07
C TYR A 85 -11.68 13.22 -0.89
N ALA A 86 -11.03 14.23 -0.33
CA ALA A 86 -9.92 14.90 -0.97
C ALA A 86 -8.73 13.95 -1.16
N ASP A 87 -7.97 14.17 -2.23
CA ASP A 87 -6.72 13.44 -2.53
C ASP A 87 -5.60 14.47 -2.74
N PRO A 88 -5.19 15.20 -1.68
CA PRO A 88 -4.17 16.23 -1.78
C PRO A 88 -2.81 15.61 -2.07
N ALA A 89 -1.96 16.34 -2.80
CA ALA A 89 -0.57 15.97 -2.98
C ALA A 89 0.16 15.91 -1.62
N TRP A 90 1.24 15.13 -1.55
CA TRP A 90 2.02 14.95 -0.32
C TRP A 90 2.47 16.29 0.29
N ASP A 91 2.90 17.24 -0.54
CA ASP A 91 3.42 18.57 -0.17
C ASP A 91 2.33 19.62 0.04
N ALA A 92 1.07 19.31 -0.22
CA ALA A 92 -0.06 20.22 -0.04
C ALA A 92 -0.24 20.65 1.43
N ASP A 93 -0.79 21.84 1.64
CA ASP A 93 -0.99 22.42 2.98
C ASP A 93 -1.93 21.57 3.85
N GLU A 94 -2.92 20.96 3.26
CA GLU A 94 -3.85 20.04 3.92
C GLU A 94 -3.15 18.86 4.60
N MET A 95 -2.01 18.42 4.06
CA MET A 95 -1.19 17.35 4.61
C MET A 95 -0.21 17.81 5.69
N ARG A 96 -0.08 19.11 5.97
CA ARG A 96 0.92 19.68 6.87
C ARG A 96 0.89 19.07 8.28
N VAL A 97 -0.30 18.86 8.84
CA VAL A 97 -0.44 18.28 10.21
C VAL A 97 0.06 16.85 10.21
N VAL A 98 -0.31 16.06 9.20
CA VAL A 98 0.13 14.66 9.03
C VAL A 98 1.64 14.61 8.86
N ARG A 99 2.20 15.43 7.94
CA ARG A 99 3.66 15.51 7.73
C ARG A 99 4.43 15.83 9.01
N ARG A 100 4.00 16.83 9.81
CA ARG A 100 4.65 17.17 11.08
C ARG A 100 4.65 16.01 12.09
N ALA A 101 3.54 15.27 12.16
CA ALA A 101 3.44 14.10 13.02
C ALA A 101 4.41 13.00 12.55
N LEU A 102 4.44 12.74 11.24
CA LEU A 102 5.35 11.77 10.64
C LEU A 102 6.82 12.17 10.80
N ASP A 103 7.18 13.45 10.58
CA ASP A 103 8.53 13.96 10.83
C ASP A 103 8.99 13.70 12.27
N ARG A 104 8.08 13.89 13.23
CA ARG A 104 8.39 13.61 14.63
C ARG A 104 8.59 12.12 14.88
N LEU A 105 7.71 11.27 14.34
CA LEU A 105 7.81 9.82 14.47
C LEU A 105 9.12 9.32 13.87
N LEU A 106 9.46 9.76 12.64
CA LEU A 106 10.69 9.39 11.95
C LEU A 106 11.93 9.76 12.76
N ARG A 107 12.00 10.98 13.30
CA ARG A 107 13.11 11.41 14.17
C ARG A 107 13.21 10.59 15.47
N GLN A 108 12.08 10.19 16.05
CA GLN A 108 12.09 9.37 17.27
C GLN A 108 12.57 7.94 17.03
N HIS A 109 12.58 7.49 15.77
CA HIS A 109 13.03 6.16 15.38
C HIS A 109 14.56 6.08 15.12
N GLU A 110 15.27 7.21 15.09
CA GLU A 110 16.72 7.19 15.01
C GLU A 110 17.33 6.32 16.15
N PRO A 111 18.39 5.59 15.93
CA PRO A 111 19.24 5.57 14.74
C PRO A 111 18.81 4.59 13.64
N PHE A 112 17.67 3.92 13.80
CA PHE A 112 17.19 2.92 12.83
C PHE A 112 16.43 3.54 11.67
N PRO A 113 16.50 2.95 10.46
CA PRO A 113 15.80 3.44 9.28
C PRO A 113 14.29 3.48 9.47
N ALA A 114 13.69 4.59 9.06
CA ALA A 114 12.26 4.72 8.94
C ALA A 114 11.90 5.54 7.70
N LEU A 115 10.81 5.16 7.03
CA LEU A 115 10.38 5.79 5.79
C LEU A 115 8.86 5.87 5.69
N VAL A 116 8.39 6.90 5.00
CA VAL A 116 6.98 7.09 4.62
C VAL A 116 6.84 6.80 3.15
N MET A 117 5.87 6.00 2.80
CA MET A 117 5.56 5.61 1.42
C MET A 117 4.09 5.85 1.09
N ASP A 118 3.80 6.02 -0.20
CA ASP A 118 2.46 5.94 -0.73
C ASP A 118 2.02 4.46 -0.93
N ARG A 119 0.76 4.27 -1.38
CA ARG A 119 0.20 2.92 -1.67
C ARG A 119 0.97 2.15 -2.76
N HIS A 120 1.74 2.84 -3.60
CA HIS A 120 2.53 2.25 -4.68
C HIS A 120 4.00 2.05 -4.31
N TRP A 121 4.34 2.13 -3.01
CA TRP A 121 5.69 1.94 -2.48
C TRP A 121 6.69 3.03 -2.90
N ASN A 122 6.22 4.17 -3.38
CA ASN A 122 7.08 5.31 -3.61
C ASN A 122 7.45 5.96 -2.29
N VAL A 123 8.74 6.15 -2.07
CA VAL A 123 9.28 6.81 -0.87
C VAL A 123 9.00 8.30 -0.96
N LEU A 124 8.19 8.80 -0.02
CA LEU A 124 7.80 10.20 0.09
C LEU A 124 8.71 10.96 1.05
N HIS A 125 9.11 10.30 2.15
CA HIS A 125 9.95 10.90 3.18
C HIS A 125 10.71 9.83 3.99
N THR A 126 11.84 10.20 4.59
CA THR A 126 12.66 9.29 5.41
C THR A 126 13.27 10.04 6.59
N ASN A 127 13.69 9.30 7.64
CA ASN A 127 14.65 9.83 8.60
C ASN A 127 16.09 9.83 8.01
N ALA A 128 17.06 10.31 8.76
CA ALA A 128 18.45 10.36 8.30
C ALA A 128 19.12 8.97 8.25
N ALA A 129 18.69 8.03 9.09
CA ALA A 129 19.24 6.67 9.12
C ALA A 129 18.94 5.88 7.83
N ALA A 130 17.77 6.07 7.21
CA ALA A 130 17.43 5.32 6.00
C ALA A 130 18.39 5.57 4.82
N PRO A 131 18.69 6.80 4.39
CA PRO A 131 19.68 7.02 3.34
C PRO A 131 21.10 6.64 3.78
N ARG A 132 21.45 6.69 5.08
CA ARG A 132 22.75 6.21 5.57
C ARG A 132 22.89 4.71 5.37
N LEU A 133 21.90 3.92 5.82
CA LEU A 133 21.92 2.47 5.62
C LEU A 133 21.93 2.11 4.14
N PHE A 134 20.92 2.55 3.37
CA PHE A 134 20.77 2.14 1.98
C PHE A 134 21.87 2.70 1.07
N GLY A 135 22.39 3.89 1.39
CA GLY A 135 23.50 4.52 0.67
C GLY A 135 24.83 3.79 0.80
N ARG A 136 24.98 2.86 1.77
CA ARG A 136 26.17 1.98 1.85
C ARG A 136 26.18 0.91 0.76
N PHE A 137 25.03 0.62 0.19
CA PHE A 137 24.86 -0.45 -0.79
C PHE A 137 24.57 0.08 -2.20
N VAL A 138 23.90 1.22 -2.32
CA VAL A 138 23.40 1.75 -3.61
C VAL A 138 23.61 3.25 -3.67
N ASP A 139 24.07 3.75 -4.82
CA ASP A 139 24.04 5.19 -5.10
C ASP A 139 22.58 5.66 -5.26
N LEU A 140 22.02 6.15 -4.16
CA LEU A 140 20.65 6.65 -4.15
C LEU A 140 20.47 7.91 -5.02
N ALA A 141 21.53 8.68 -5.30
CA ALA A 141 21.43 9.91 -6.09
C ALA A 141 21.18 9.60 -7.57
N SER A 142 21.73 8.50 -8.08
CA SER A 142 21.55 8.05 -9.46
C SER A 142 20.17 7.43 -9.75
N ARG A 143 19.40 7.10 -8.70
CA ARG A 143 18.10 6.41 -8.87
C ARG A 143 16.98 7.38 -9.24
N PRO A 144 16.04 6.97 -10.14
CA PRO A 144 14.90 7.79 -10.54
C PRO A 144 14.04 8.23 -9.35
N ARG A 145 13.44 9.40 -9.46
CA ARG A 145 12.49 9.91 -8.45
C ARG A 145 11.05 9.88 -8.98
N PRO A 146 10.06 9.60 -8.15
CA PRO A 146 10.17 9.14 -6.75
C PRO A 146 10.83 7.76 -6.67
N ARG A 147 11.69 7.55 -5.67
CA ARG A 147 12.29 6.23 -5.45
C ARG A 147 11.23 5.26 -5.01
N ASN A 148 11.20 4.10 -5.65
CA ASN A 148 10.28 3.01 -5.28
C ASN A 148 11.06 1.94 -4.51
N LEU A 149 10.59 1.61 -3.29
CA LEU A 149 11.30 0.68 -2.43
C LEU A 149 11.37 -0.72 -3.05
N LEU A 150 10.32 -1.16 -3.75
CA LEU A 150 10.30 -2.47 -4.39
C LEU A 150 11.33 -2.57 -5.52
N HIS A 151 11.40 -1.54 -6.38
CA HIS A 151 12.43 -1.52 -7.39
C HIS A 151 13.84 -1.53 -6.79
N LEU A 152 14.08 -0.84 -5.66
CA LEU A 152 15.37 -0.91 -4.98
C LEU A 152 15.71 -2.32 -4.49
N VAL A 153 14.73 -3.07 -4.00
CA VAL A 153 14.92 -4.44 -3.47
C VAL A 153 15.04 -5.48 -4.58
N PHE A 154 14.31 -5.32 -5.69
CA PHE A 154 14.25 -6.32 -6.77
C PHE A 154 15.32 -6.13 -7.86
N ASP A 155 15.81 -4.91 -8.05
CA ASP A 155 16.78 -4.56 -9.07
C ASP A 155 18.14 -5.24 -8.81
N PRO A 156 18.72 -5.98 -9.77
CA PRO A 156 20.07 -6.53 -9.67
C PRO A 156 21.17 -5.48 -9.39
N ASP A 157 20.96 -4.24 -9.86
CA ASP A 157 21.84 -3.11 -9.59
C ASP A 157 21.40 -2.30 -8.35
N GLY A 158 20.39 -2.78 -7.62
CA GLY A 158 19.85 -2.17 -6.40
C GLY A 158 20.38 -2.80 -5.12
N LEU A 159 19.49 -2.95 -4.14
CA LEU A 159 19.81 -3.59 -2.85
C LEU A 159 19.91 -5.12 -2.96
N ARG A 160 19.37 -5.72 -4.01
CA ARG A 160 19.30 -7.17 -4.21
C ARG A 160 20.61 -7.91 -3.96
N PRO A 161 21.78 -7.51 -4.55
CA PRO A 161 23.05 -8.23 -4.36
C PRO A 161 23.55 -8.21 -2.92
N HIS A 162 23.04 -7.29 -2.10
CA HIS A 162 23.45 -7.06 -0.72
C HIS A 162 22.51 -7.69 0.30
N ILE A 163 21.40 -8.31 -0.15
CA ILE A 163 20.42 -9.00 0.72
C ILE A 163 20.73 -10.51 0.70
N ALA A 164 21.30 -11.02 1.80
CA ALA A 164 21.74 -12.41 1.90
C ALA A 164 20.59 -13.43 1.74
N ASN A 165 19.38 -13.09 2.21
CA ASN A 165 18.17 -13.89 2.10
C ASN A 165 17.16 -13.32 1.10
N TRP A 166 17.66 -12.79 -0.02
CA TRP A 166 16.83 -12.06 -0.99
C TRP A 166 15.61 -12.85 -1.47
N HIS A 167 15.74 -14.14 -1.74
CA HIS A 167 14.61 -14.94 -2.23
C HIS A 167 13.43 -14.99 -1.25
N GLU A 168 13.70 -15.08 0.05
CA GLU A 168 12.68 -15.06 1.09
C GLU A 168 12.01 -13.69 1.19
N VAL A 169 12.83 -12.64 1.21
CA VAL A 169 12.37 -11.24 1.28
C VAL A 169 11.53 -10.88 0.06
N ALA A 170 12.06 -11.15 -1.14
CA ALA A 170 11.39 -10.84 -2.40
C ALA A 170 10.06 -11.58 -2.53
N ARG A 171 10.03 -12.86 -2.16
CA ARG A 171 8.79 -13.65 -2.14
C ARG A 171 7.76 -13.07 -1.17
N GLY A 172 8.15 -12.79 0.09
CA GLY A 172 7.25 -12.21 1.09
C GLY A 172 6.68 -10.84 0.66
N LEU A 173 7.51 -9.98 0.08
CA LEU A 173 7.08 -8.70 -0.49
C LEU A 173 6.15 -8.91 -1.69
N PHE A 174 6.49 -9.80 -2.62
CA PHE A 174 5.67 -10.07 -3.79
C PHE A 174 4.28 -10.61 -3.43
N GLU A 175 4.21 -11.56 -2.48
CA GLU A 175 2.94 -12.07 -1.94
C GLU A 175 2.10 -10.98 -1.29
N ARG A 176 2.75 -10.08 -0.53
CA ARG A 176 2.08 -8.93 0.09
C ARG A 176 1.49 -8.00 -0.97
N ILE A 177 2.26 -7.61 -1.97
CA ILE A 177 1.82 -6.73 -3.06
C ILE A 177 0.69 -7.39 -3.86
N ALA A 178 0.81 -8.68 -4.17
CA ALA A 178 -0.21 -9.43 -4.89
C ALA A 178 -1.54 -9.46 -4.13
N ARG A 179 -1.51 -9.66 -2.80
CA ARG A 179 -2.71 -9.58 -1.95
C ARG A 179 -3.32 -8.17 -1.93
N GLU A 180 -2.49 -7.15 -1.85
CA GLU A 180 -2.92 -5.76 -1.87
C GLU A 180 -3.55 -5.38 -3.23
N ALA A 181 -2.97 -5.84 -4.33
CA ALA A 181 -3.50 -5.63 -5.68
C ALA A 181 -4.84 -6.34 -5.91
N VAL A 182 -5.02 -7.55 -5.37
CA VAL A 182 -6.26 -8.34 -5.51
C VAL A 182 -7.33 -7.88 -4.51
N GLY A 183 -6.94 -7.42 -3.33
CA GLY A 183 -7.85 -6.97 -2.27
C GLY A 183 -8.55 -5.64 -2.55
N GLY A 184 -7.96 -4.77 -3.37
CA GLY A 184 -8.52 -3.49 -3.81
C GLY A 184 -9.27 -3.58 -5.16
N VAL A 185 -10.01 -2.55 -5.54
CA VAL A 185 -10.37 -2.34 -6.95
C VAL A 185 -9.07 -2.27 -7.72
N ILE A 186 -8.98 -3.00 -8.82
CA ILE A 186 -7.75 -3.19 -9.57
C ILE A 186 -7.19 -1.82 -9.98
N ASP A 187 -6.25 -1.34 -9.17
CA ASP A 187 -5.49 -0.15 -9.48
C ASP A 187 -4.52 -0.51 -10.62
N GLU A 188 -4.71 0.13 -11.75
CA GLU A 188 -3.90 -0.07 -12.95
C GLU A 188 -2.41 0.18 -12.70
N ARG A 189 -2.07 1.11 -11.78
CA ARG A 189 -0.70 1.41 -11.41
C ARG A 189 -0.07 0.28 -10.60
N MET A 190 -0.82 -0.30 -9.65
CA MET A 190 -0.36 -1.46 -8.87
C MET A 190 -0.23 -2.70 -9.76
N ARG A 191 -1.13 -2.90 -10.73
CA ARG A 191 -1.00 -3.99 -11.70
C ARG A 191 0.27 -3.85 -12.54
N ARG A 192 0.53 -2.65 -13.06
CA ARG A 192 1.79 -2.36 -13.79
C ARG A 192 3.02 -2.60 -12.93
N LEU A 193 3.01 -2.16 -11.68
CA LEU A 193 4.11 -2.41 -10.75
C LEU A 193 4.38 -3.91 -10.57
N LEU A 194 3.34 -4.73 -10.36
CA LEU A 194 3.49 -6.19 -10.31
C LEU A 194 4.07 -6.78 -11.60
N ASP A 195 3.63 -6.31 -12.76
CA ASP A 195 4.14 -6.77 -14.05
C ASP A 195 5.59 -6.34 -14.28
N GLU A 196 6.00 -5.18 -13.76
CA GLU A 196 7.40 -4.72 -13.76
C GLU A 196 8.26 -5.59 -12.84
N LEU A 197 7.79 -5.89 -11.63
CA LEU A 197 8.52 -6.77 -10.70
C LEU A 197 8.71 -8.19 -11.26
N ARG A 198 7.72 -8.73 -11.98
CA ARG A 198 7.84 -10.04 -12.65
C ARG A 198 8.91 -10.10 -13.74
N ARG A 199 9.34 -8.97 -14.28
CA ARG A 199 10.39 -8.92 -15.30
C ARG A 199 11.80 -8.98 -14.73
N TYR A 200 11.95 -8.76 -13.41
CA TYR A 200 13.25 -8.93 -12.77
C TYR A 200 13.67 -10.41 -12.78
N PRO A 201 14.99 -10.70 -12.95
CA PRO A 201 15.46 -12.07 -12.95
C PRO A 201 15.15 -12.77 -11.62
N ASP A 202 14.95 -14.09 -11.69
CA ASP A 202 14.67 -15.00 -10.57
C ASP A 202 13.41 -14.68 -9.75
N VAL A 203 12.51 -13.86 -10.29
CA VAL A 203 11.16 -13.66 -9.72
C VAL A 203 10.24 -14.75 -10.25
N ASP A 204 9.88 -15.69 -9.37
CA ASP A 204 9.00 -16.79 -9.72
C ASP A 204 7.53 -16.38 -9.65
N THR A 205 6.79 -16.52 -10.74
CA THR A 205 5.34 -16.24 -10.79
C THR A 205 4.51 -17.21 -9.95
N GLY A 206 5.08 -18.36 -9.57
CA GLY A 206 4.47 -19.35 -8.68
C GLY A 206 4.52 -19.00 -7.19
N TRP A 207 5.27 -18.00 -6.78
CA TRP A 207 5.43 -17.62 -5.36
C TRP A 207 4.10 -17.37 -4.63
N GLN A 208 3.10 -16.84 -5.32
CA GLN A 208 1.77 -16.59 -4.74
C GLN A 208 0.99 -17.85 -4.34
N HIS A 209 1.43 -19.04 -4.78
CA HIS A 209 0.80 -20.33 -4.50
C HIS A 209 1.70 -21.27 -3.68
N ALA A 210 2.88 -20.82 -3.27
CA ALA A 210 3.83 -21.63 -2.53
C ALA A 210 3.56 -21.58 -1.01
N GLU A 211 3.98 -22.64 -0.29
CA GLU A 211 3.89 -22.69 1.17
C GLU A 211 4.55 -21.46 1.83
N PRO A 212 4.04 -20.95 2.97
CA PRO A 212 4.64 -19.83 3.69
C PRO A 212 6.11 -20.07 4.00
N VAL A 213 6.96 -19.05 3.79
CA VAL A 213 8.39 -19.13 4.11
C VAL A 213 8.62 -18.68 5.54
N GLY A 214 9.43 -19.48 6.29
CA GLY A 214 9.98 -19.12 7.59
C GLY A 214 9.23 -19.72 8.77
N ALA A 215 10.00 -20.13 9.79
CA ALA A 215 9.51 -20.66 11.06
C ALA A 215 9.29 -19.56 12.12
N GLY A 216 9.62 -18.30 11.80
CA GLY A 216 9.56 -17.17 12.73
C GLY A 216 8.32 -16.30 12.55
N PRO A 217 8.05 -15.41 13.51
CA PRO A 217 6.92 -14.48 13.45
C PRO A 217 7.09 -13.38 12.38
N VAL A 218 8.31 -13.17 11.88
CA VAL A 218 8.68 -12.17 10.86
C VAL A 218 9.72 -12.73 9.90
N ILE A 219 9.77 -12.23 8.68
CA ILE A 219 10.86 -12.48 7.73
C ILE A 219 11.80 -11.27 7.83
N PRO A 220 13.01 -11.43 8.40
CA PRO A 220 13.98 -10.34 8.45
C PRO A 220 14.61 -10.11 7.07
N VAL A 221 15.01 -8.86 6.80
CA VAL A 221 15.90 -8.53 5.69
C VAL A 221 17.32 -8.53 6.22
N THR A 222 18.18 -9.39 5.70
CA THR A 222 19.57 -9.53 6.14
C THR A 222 20.51 -8.93 5.10
N PHE A 223 21.15 -7.79 5.43
CA PHE A 223 22.17 -7.17 4.60
C PHE A 223 23.54 -7.72 4.91
N ALA A 224 24.35 -7.99 3.87
CA ALA A 224 25.74 -8.38 3.98
C ALA A 224 26.64 -7.19 3.65
N LEU A 225 27.56 -6.82 4.56
CA LEU A 225 28.49 -5.72 4.39
C LEU A 225 29.84 -6.07 5.04
N GLY A 226 30.94 -6.09 4.26
CA GLY A 226 32.28 -6.30 4.77
C GLY A 226 32.51 -7.63 5.47
N GLY A 227 31.75 -8.69 5.12
CA GLY A 227 31.80 -9.99 5.77
C GLY A 227 30.91 -10.12 7.02
N GLU A 228 30.22 -9.05 7.39
CA GLU A 228 29.25 -9.02 8.48
C GLU A 228 27.81 -9.04 7.95
N SER A 229 26.88 -9.48 8.81
CA SER A 229 25.44 -9.52 8.51
C SER A 229 24.68 -8.61 9.47
N PHE A 230 23.72 -7.87 8.90
CA PHE A 230 22.83 -6.97 9.63
C PHE A 230 21.37 -7.33 9.28
N SER A 231 20.66 -7.85 10.26
CA SER A 231 19.30 -8.35 10.08
C SER A 231 18.28 -7.40 10.68
N TYR A 232 17.31 -6.98 9.87
CA TYR A 232 16.23 -6.08 10.30
C TYR A 232 14.88 -6.67 9.94
N PHE A 233 13.88 -6.40 10.77
CA PHE A 233 12.49 -6.58 10.40
C PHE A 233 11.76 -5.25 10.42
N SER A 234 10.64 -5.15 9.69
CA SER A 234 9.89 -3.92 9.59
C SER A 234 8.54 -4.04 10.31
N MET A 235 8.17 -2.97 11.02
CA MET A 235 6.79 -2.74 11.42
C MET A 235 6.18 -1.65 10.54
N VAL A 236 4.93 -1.86 10.13
CA VAL A 236 4.21 -0.92 9.28
C VAL A 236 3.03 -0.32 10.02
N SER A 237 2.97 1.01 10.02
CA SER A 237 1.89 1.79 10.63
C SER A 237 1.16 2.62 9.59
N THR A 238 -0.10 2.94 9.87
CA THR A 238 -0.98 3.77 9.03
C THR A 238 -1.62 4.87 9.86
N VAL A 239 -2.22 5.86 9.21
CA VAL A 239 -3.00 6.90 9.87
C VAL A 239 -4.33 6.30 10.38
N GLY A 240 -4.62 6.43 11.67
CA GLY A 240 -5.72 5.72 12.32
C GLY A 240 -7.13 6.17 11.89
N THR A 241 -7.34 7.47 11.68
CA THR A 241 -8.66 8.03 11.29
C THR A 241 -8.53 9.00 10.11
N PRO A 242 -8.19 8.50 8.91
CA PRO A 242 -7.99 9.35 7.75
C PRO A 242 -9.33 9.91 7.24
N SER A 243 -9.35 11.19 6.89
CA SER A 243 -10.48 11.85 6.21
C SER A 243 -10.16 12.21 4.76
N ALA A 244 -8.91 12.03 4.33
CA ALA A 244 -8.41 12.25 2.98
C ALA A 244 -7.81 10.95 2.41
N VAL A 245 -7.94 10.77 1.11
CA VAL A 245 -7.43 9.58 0.39
C VAL A 245 -5.92 9.44 0.61
N ALA A 246 -5.16 10.51 0.34
CA ALA A 246 -3.71 10.50 0.51
C ALA A 246 -3.29 10.06 1.93
N ALA A 247 -3.97 10.54 2.99
CA ALA A 247 -3.66 10.17 4.35
C ALA A 247 -3.97 8.69 4.66
N GLN A 248 -5.05 8.13 4.09
CA GLN A 248 -5.39 6.72 4.25
C GLN A 248 -4.37 5.78 3.62
N GLU A 249 -3.77 6.22 2.52
CA GLU A 249 -2.85 5.41 1.71
C GLU A 249 -1.39 5.50 2.15
N LEU A 250 -1.08 6.36 3.14
CA LEU A 250 0.27 6.44 3.71
C LEU A 250 0.61 5.18 4.50
N ARG A 251 1.85 4.76 4.35
CA ARG A 251 2.49 3.71 5.13
C ARG A 251 3.77 4.24 5.72
N VAL A 252 3.94 4.00 7.01
CA VAL A 252 5.19 4.29 7.73
C VAL A 252 5.84 2.96 8.02
N GLU A 253 7.00 2.71 7.46
CA GLU A 253 7.81 1.53 7.72
C GLU A 253 8.97 1.89 8.61
N CYS A 254 9.01 1.25 9.79
CA CYS A 254 10.07 1.39 10.79
C CYS A 254 10.84 0.08 10.86
N MET A 255 12.16 0.13 10.62
CA MET A 255 13.03 -1.03 10.70
C MET A 255 13.57 -1.19 12.12
N PHE A 256 13.65 -2.41 12.60
CA PHE A 256 14.18 -2.79 13.91
C PHE A 256 15.23 -3.87 13.72
N ALA A 257 16.28 -3.87 14.56
CA ALA A 257 17.23 -4.96 14.58
C ALA A 257 16.51 -6.28 14.92
N ALA A 258 16.78 -7.34 14.16
CA ALA A 258 16.19 -8.64 14.37
C ALA A 258 16.95 -9.48 15.42
N ASP A 259 18.16 -9.05 15.78
CA ASP A 259 19.02 -9.71 16.76
C ASP A 259 19.92 -8.72 17.51
N ASP A 260 20.44 -9.15 18.67
CA ASP A 260 21.28 -8.33 19.54
C ASP A 260 22.60 -7.90 18.87
N ALA A 261 23.14 -8.74 17.97
CA ALA A 261 24.37 -8.45 17.26
C ALA A 261 24.17 -7.30 16.28
N THR A 262 23.07 -7.28 15.54
CA THR A 262 22.68 -6.17 14.69
C THR A 262 22.41 -4.93 15.51
N GLN A 263 21.68 -5.05 16.63
CA GLN A 263 21.38 -3.95 17.53
C GLN A 263 22.66 -3.27 18.06
N ALA A 264 23.62 -4.06 18.52
CA ALA A 264 24.88 -3.54 19.09
C ALA A 264 25.76 -2.83 18.04
N ARG A 265 25.83 -3.37 16.82
CA ARG A 265 26.75 -2.89 15.78
C ARG A 265 26.14 -1.82 14.85
N HIS A 266 24.83 -1.68 14.86
CA HIS A 266 24.14 -0.76 13.95
C HIS A 266 24.66 0.68 14.10
N ALA A 267 24.81 1.16 15.34
CA ALA A 267 25.29 2.51 15.62
C ALA A 267 26.73 2.74 15.17
N ASP A 268 27.59 1.73 15.29
CA ASP A 268 29.01 1.82 14.92
C ASP A 268 29.19 1.88 13.39
N VAL A 269 28.32 1.20 12.63
CA VAL A 269 28.45 1.07 11.17
C VAL A 269 27.60 2.08 10.41
N PHE A 270 26.43 2.44 10.93
CA PHE A 270 25.43 3.27 10.26
C PHE A 270 25.01 4.50 11.09
N GLY A 271 25.53 4.66 12.32
CA GLY A 271 25.31 5.84 13.14
C GLY A 271 25.83 7.12 12.49
N ASP A 272 25.50 8.26 13.08
CA ASP A 272 26.22 9.49 12.74
C ASP A 272 27.70 9.26 13.14
N ASP A 273 28.58 9.19 12.17
CA ASP A 273 29.93 9.70 12.41
C ASP A 273 29.69 11.13 12.87
N ALA A 274 29.75 11.32 14.18
CA ALA A 274 29.66 12.63 14.75
C ALA A 274 30.53 13.52 13.87
N ALA A 275 29.91 14.47 13.21
CA ALA A 275 30.60 15.44 12.41
C ALA A 275 31.71 16.00 13.27
N PRO A 276 32.91 16.22 12.70
CA PRO A 276 34.07 16.68 13.42
C PRO A 276 33.83 17.99 14.15
#